data_98b30a2a158fb80044b1c42b3ca0a09e
#
_entry.id   98b30a2a158fb80044b1c42b3ca0a09e
#
_cell.length_a   1.000
_cell.length_b   1.000
_cell.length_c   1.000
_cell.angle_alpha   90.00
_cell.angle_beta   90.00
_cell.angle_gamma   90.00
#
_symmetry.space_group_name_H-M   'P 1'
#
loop_
_entity.id
_entity.type
_entity.pdbx_description
1 polymer ?
#
loop_
_entity_poly.entity_id
_entity_poly.type
_entity_poly.pdbx_seq_one_letter_code
_entity_poly.pdbx_strand_id
1 'polypeptide(L)'
;RNGLPILLAEGAFGTAEVTLTPSSESPGAVGTLLECWEITLPEDRSDSHVLHYLAPSDNTVVYLRDADGSWRKVDTTEDGSYLVFTAMTDETTLAAVEKPGIPLPILIGGAVAAVLLVILSILGHKHRKKRLTKKAEQERKRAEETENG
;
A
#
# COMPACT_ATOMS: atom_id res chain seq x y z
N ARG A 1 -7.26 -22.58 -3.69
CA ARG A 1 -8.30 -21.71 -4.30
C ARG A 1 -9.69 -22.38 -4.34
N ASN A 2 -9.92 -23.42 -3.55
CA ASN A 2 -11.24 -23.98 -3.20
C ASN A 2 -12.24 -24.20 -4.36
N GLY A 3 -11.75 -24.49 -5.57
CA GLY A 3 -12.62 -24.73 -6.75
C GLY A 3 -13.22 -23.47 -7.39
N LEU A 4 -12.84 -22.27 -6.94
CA LEU A 4 -13.23 -21.02 -7.59
C LEU A 4 -12.41 -20.78 -8.86
N PRO A 5 -12.99 -20.20 -9.92
CA PRO A 5 -12.26 -19.82 -11.11
C PRO A 5 -11.18 -18.77 -10.77
N ILE A 6 -10.01 -18.91 -11.41
CA ILE A 6 -8.88 -17.99 -11.18
C ILE A 6 -9.16 -16.61 -11.75
N LEU A 7 -9.83 -16.55 -12.90
CA LEU A 7 -10.18 -15.32 -13.61
C LEU A 7 -11.61 -15.39 -14.11
N LEU A 8 -12.34 -14.31 -13.92
CA LEU A 8 -13.63 -14.06 -14.56
C LEU A 8 -13.51 -12.77 -15.38
N ALA A 9 -14.09 -12.73 -16.56
CA ALA A 9 -14.15 -11.55 -17.40
C ALA A 9 -15.61 -11.13 -17.61
N GLU A 10 -15.90 -9.86 -17.42
CA GLU A 10 -17.19 -9.30 -17.76
C GLU A 10 -17.22 -8.88 -19.23
N GLY A 11 -18.29 -9.23 -19.93
CA GLY A 11 -18.47 -8.85 -21.33
C GLY A 11 -19.56 -9.66 -22.01
N ALA A 12 -19.84 -9.32 -23.26
CA ALA A 12 -20.83 -10.01 -24.09
C ALA A 12 -20.18 -11.11 -24.94
N PHE A 13 -19.43 -12.00 -24.30
CA PHE A 13 -18.66 -13.06 -24.97
C PHE A 13 -19.51 -14.25 -25.52
N GLY A 14 -20.79 -14.28 -25.21
CA GLY A 14 -21.63 -15.43 -25.56
C GLY A 14 -21.15 -16.70 -24.87
N THR A 15 -20.81 -17.75 -25.66
CA THR A 15 -20.33 -19.05 -25.17
C THR A 15 -18.81 -19.23 -25.30
N ALA A 16 -18.07 -18.15 -25.57
CA ALA A 16 -16.63 -18.23 -25.76
C ALA A 16 -15.90 -18.35 -24.39
N GLU A 17 -14.79 -19.08 -24.40
CA GLU A 17 -14.00 -19.33 -23.20
C GLU A 17 -12.86 -18.31 -23.05
N VAL A 18 -12.62 -17.90 -21.80
CA VAL A 18 -11.40 -17.20 -21.39
C VAL A 18 -10.34 -18.25 -21.10
N THR A 19 -9.20 -18.17 -21.77
CA THR A 19 -8.10 -19.11 -21.55
C THR A 19 -6.99 -18.46 -20.75
N LEU A 20 -6.48 -19.19 -19.75
CA LEU A 20 -5.31 -18.82 -18.94
C LEU A 20 -4.19 -19.82 -19.20
N THR A 21 -3.04 -19.32 -19.63
CA THR A 21 -1.82 -20.12 -19.79
C THR A 21 -0.76 -19.63 -18.82
N PRO A 22 -0.13 -20.51 -18.00
CA PRO A 22 0.95 -20.11 -17.12
C PRO A 22 2.12 -19.51 -17.90
N SER A 23 2.65 -18.39 -17.43
CA SER A 23 3.82 -17.72 -18.00
C SER A 23 4.92 -17.56 -16.96
N SER A 24 6.17 -17.44 -17.40
CA SER A 24 7.34 -17.17 -16.55
C SER A 24 7.78 -15.70 -16.63
N GLU A 25 7.03 -14.85 -17.29
CA GLU A 25 7.34 -13.43 -17.40
C GLU A 25 7.18 -12.71 -16.07
N SER A 26 7.92 -11.63 -15.88
CA SER A 26 7.93 -10.88 -14.62
C SER A 26 8.06 -9.39 -14.88
N PRO A 27 7.34 -8.55 -14.12
CA PRO A 27 7.51 -7.08 -14.17
C PRO A 27 8.83 -6.59 -13.57
N GLY A 28 9.76 -7.47 -13.24
CA GLY A 28 11.07 -7.11 -12.71
C GLY A 28 11.10 -6.91 -11.19
N ALA A 29 11.90 -5.94 -10.70
CA ALA A 29 12.25 -5.78 -9.28
C ALA A 29 11.17 -5.13 -8.40
N VAL A 30 9.88 -5.32 -8.67
CA VAL A 30 8.76 -4.69 -7.95
C VAL A 30 8.22 -5.49 -6.77
N GLY A 31 8.77 -6.68 -6.50
CA GLY A 31 8.35 -7.59 -5.43
C GLY A 31 8.59 -9.05 -5.79
N THR A 32 8.05 -9.96 -4.98
CA THR A 32 8.14 -11.39 -5.28
C THR A 32 7.01 -11.78 -6.24
N LEU A 33 7.37 -12.30 -7.40
CA LEU A 33 6.39 -12.86 -8.34
C LEU A 33 5.71 -14.06 -7.69
N LEU A 34 4.39 -14.02 -7.56
CA LEU A 34 3.58 -15.12 -7.06
C LEU A 34 3.14 -16.02 -8.21
N GLU A 35 2.63 -15.42 -9.26
CA GLU A 35 2.22 -16.12 -10.50
C GLU A 35 2.10 -15.16 -11.68
N CYS A 36 2.20 -15.70 -12.88
CA CYS A 36 2.00 -14.96 -14.11
C CYS A 36 1.17 -15.79 -15.09
N TRP A 37 0.26 -15.13 -15.80
CA TRP A 37 -0.69 -15.74 -16.70
C TRP A 37 -0.77 -14.98 -18.03
N GLU A 38 -0.69 -15.69 -19.13
CA GLU A 38 -1.20 -15.20 -20.40
C GLU A 38 -2.71 -15.36 -20.44
N ILE A 39 -3.41 -14.28 -20.79
CA ILE A 39 -4.87 -14.22 -20.88
C ILE A 39 -5.25 -14.17 -22.34
N THR A 40 -6.07 -15.10 -22.78
CA THR A 40 -6.72 -15.02 -24.09
C THR A 40 -8.20 -14.77 -23.87
N LEU A 41 -8.63 -13.55 -24.21
CA LEU A 41 -10.04 -13.17 -24.19
C LEU A 41 -10.67 -13.49 -25.55
N PRO A 42 -11.96 -13.85 -25.59
CA PRO A 42 -12.69 -13.96 -26.80
C PRO A 42 -12.74 -12.63 -27.55
N GLU A 43 -12.72 -12.68 -28.88
CA GLU A 43 -12.89 -11.49 -29.68
C GLU A 43 -14.28 -10.88 -29.47
N ASP A 44 -14.30 -9.65 -28.99
CA ASP A 44 -15.48 -8.80 -28.94
C ASP A 44 -15.14 -7.41 -29.51
N ARG A 45 -16.08 -6.49 -29.43
CA ARG A 45 -15.90 -5.11 -29.94
C ARG A 45 -15.47 -4.12 -28.85
N SER A 46 -15.12 -4.63 -27.67
CA SER A 46 -14.76 -3.79 -26.53
C SER A 46 -13.27 -3.51 -26.54
N ASP A 47 -12.89 -2.26 -26.27
CA ASP A 47 -11.50 -1.85 -26.12
C ASP A 47 -10.93 -2.22 -24.74
N SER A 48 -11.79 -2.58 -23.79
CA SER A 48 -11.41 -2.94 -22.42
C SER A 48 -12.41 -3.89 -21.79
N HIS A 49 -11.95 -4.67 -20.80
CA HIS A 49 -12.74 -5.63 -20.04
C HIS A 49 -12.55 -5.44 -18.55
N VAL A 50 -13.61 -5.65 -17.76
CA VAL A 50 -13.51 -5.77 -16.31
C VAL A 50 -13.16 -7.22 -15.99
N LEU A 51 -12.04 -7.39 -15.26
CA LEU A 51 -11.53 -8.68 -14.85
C LEU A 51 -11.64 -8.84 -13.34
N HIS A 52 -12.09 -10.02 -12.91
CA HIS A 52 -12.10 -10.44 -11.50
C HIS A 52 -11.05 -11.55 -11.35
N TYR A 53 -9.97 -11.25 -10.68
CA TYR A 53 -8.85 -12.16 -10.50
C TYR A 53 -8.79 -12.66 -9.05
N LEU A 54 -8.81 -13.98 -8.89
CA LEU A 54 -8.69 -14.64 -7.58
C LEU A 54 -7.25 -14.57 -7.08
N ALA A 55 -6.96 -13.58 -6.25
CA ALA A 55 -5.62 -13.33 -5.74
C ALA A 55 -5.06 -14.53 -4.94
N PRO A 56 -3.75 -14.83 -5.08
CA PRO A 56 -3.10 -15.89 -4.29
C PRO A 56 -2.87 -15.49 -2.82
N SER A 57 -2.84 -14.21 -2.50
CA SER A 57 -2.70 -13.68 -1.13
C SER A 57 -3.35 -12.30 -0.98
N ASP A 58 -3.63 -11.89 0.26
CA ASP A 58 -4.21 -10.58 0.59
C ASP A 58 -3.28 -9.39 0.26
N ASN A 59 -1.98 -9.64 0.11
CA ASN A 59 -0.98 -8.63 -0.23
C ASN A 59 -0.63 -8.60 -1.73
N THR A 60 -1.49 -9.15 -2.58
CA THR A 60 -1.25 -9.22 -4.01
C THR A 60 -1.41 -7.84 -4.68
N VAL A 61 -0.46 -7.51 -5.53
CA VAL A 61 -0.51 -6.37 -6.46
C VAL A 61 -0.53 -6.92 -7.87
N VAL A 62 -1.43 -6.42 -8.71
CA VAL A 62 -1.57 -6.86 -10.10
C VAL A 62 -0.83 -5.92 -11.03
N TYR A 63 -0.12 -6.50 -11.98
CA TYR A 63 0.49 -5.83 -13.11
C TYR A 63 -0.05 -6.42 -14.39
N LEU A 64 -0.30 -5.59 -15.39
CA LEU A 64 -0.62 -5.99 -16.75
C LEU A 64 0.51 -5.56 -17.68
N ARG A 65 0.72 -6.34 -18.72
CA ARG A 65 1.73 -6.08 -19.74
C ARG A 65 1.05 -5.63 -21.02
N ASP A 66 1.46 -4.46 -21.48
CA ASP A 66 0.99 -3.87 -22.75
C ASP A 66 1.60 -4.56 -23.97
N ALA A 67 1.05 -4.31 -25.13
CA ALA A 67 1.53 -4.86 -26.41
C ALA A 67 2.98 -4.45 -26.73
N ASP A 68 3.46 -3.33 -26.24
CA ASP A 68 4.84 -2.86 -26.38
C ASP A 68 5.83 -3.57 -25.43
N GLY A 69 5.31 -4.42 -24.53
CA GLY A 69 6.09 -5.18 -23.55
C GLY A 69 6.31 -4.47 -22.22
N SER A 70 5.76 -3.27 -22.03
CA SER A 70 5.86 -2.55 -20.76
C SER A 70 4.87 -3.09 -19.72
N TRP A 71 5.27 -3.03 -18.44
CA TRP A 71 4.43 -3.46 -17.33
C TRP A 71 3.79 -2.27 -16.62
N ARG A 72 2.48 -2.30 -16.49
CA ARG A 72 1.69 -1.30 -15.79
C ARG A 72 1.10 -1.89 -14.51
N LYS A 73 1.32 -1.22 -13.37
CA LYS A 73 0.59 -1.53 -12.14
C LYS A 73 -0.87 -1.13 -12.31
N VAL A 74 -1.78 -2.00 -11.87
CA VAL A 74 -3.22 -1.80 -12.00
C VAL A 74 -3.83 -1.39 -10.67
N ASP A 75 -4.72 -0.42 -10.70
CA ASP A 75 -5.56 -0.09 -9.54
C ASP A 75 -6.65 -1.15 -9.42
N THR A 76 -6.74 -1.78 -8.25
CA THR A 76 -7.66 -2.86 -7.98
C THR A 76 -8.65 -2.49 -6.88
N THR A 77 -9.88 -2.98 -6.99
CA THR A 77 -10.88 -2.97 -5.92
C THR A 77 -11.14 -4.41 -5.46
N GLU A 78 -11.46 -4.59 -4.18
CA GLU A 78 -11.77 -5.91 -3.63
C GLU A 78 -13.26 -6.22 -3.79
N ASP A 79 -13.57 -7.41 -4.30
CA ASP A 79 -14.92 -7.98 -4.33
C ASP A 79 -14.85 -9.43 -3.80
N GLY A 80 -15.11 -9.58 -2.53
CA GLY A 80 -14.93 -10.85 -1.82
C GLY A 80 -13.48 -11.32 -1.86
N SER A 81 -13.21 -12.45 -2.54
CA SER A 81 -11.87 -13.00 -2.71
C SER A 81 -11.20 -12.57 -4.01
N TYR A 82 -11.86 -11.74 -4.80
CA TYR A 82 -11.38 -11.29 -6.10
C TYR A 82 -10.86 -9.86 -6.03
N LEU A 83 -9.79 -9.61 -6.80
CA LEU A 83 -9.35 -8.27 -7.18
C LEU A 83 -9.99 -7.91 -8.51
N VAL A 84 -10.70 -6.80 -8.54
CA VAL A 84 -11.43 -6.32 -9.72
C VAL A 84 -10.68 -5.14 -10.33
N PHE A 85 -10.46 -5.18 -11.63
CA PHE A 85 -9.75 -4.15 -12.37
C PHE A 85 -10.14 -4.14 -13.84
N THR A 86 -9.77 -3.08 -14.53
CA THR A 86 -9.95 -2.97 -15.99
C THR A 86 -8.66 -3.27 -16.73
N ALA A 87 -8.71 -4.16 -17.69
CA ALA A 87 -7.65 -4.48 -18.65
C ALA A 87 -8.05 -3.98 -20.04
N MET A 88 -7.09 -3.43 -20.79
CA MET A 88 -7.27 -3.14 -22.20
C MET A 88 -7.18 -4.42 -23.02
N THR A 89 -7.75 -4.45 -24.21
CA THR A 89 -7.81 -5.64 -25.05
C THR A 89 -6.43 -6.12 -25.52
N ASP A 90 -5.46 -5.23 -25.58
CA ASP A 90 -4.06 -5.51 -25.91
C ASP A 90 -3.19 -5.93 -24.72
N GLU A 91 -3.72 -5.81 -23.49
CA GLU A 91 -3.05 -6.26 -22.26
C GLU A 91 -3.35 -7.75 -22.04
N THR A 92 -2.48 -8.60 -22.56
CA THR A 92 -2.70 -10.07 -22.60
C THR A 92 -1.92 -10.83 -21.52
N THR A 93 -1.11 -10.17 -20.70
CA THR A 93 -0.32 -10.84 -19.66
C THR A 93 -0.57 -10.18 -18.29
N LEU A 94 -0.93 -11.01 -17.32
CA LEU A 94 -1.17 -10.62 -15.92
C LEU A 94 -0.08 -11.21 -15.03
N ALA A 95 0.55 -10.38 -14.22
CA ALA A 95 1.45 -10.82 -13.16
C ALA A 95 0.91 -10.43 -11.79
N ALA A 96 0.82 -11.39 -10.89
CA ALA A 96 0.54 -11.19 -9.49
C ALA A 96 1.84 -11.16 -8.70
N VAL A 97 2.07 -10.07 -8.00
CA VAL A 97 3.30 -9.81 -7.24
C VAL A 97 2.94 -9.57 -5.78
N GLU A 98 3.67 -10.18 -4.86
CA GLU A 98 3.52 -9.89 -3.45
C GLU A 98 4.11 -8.52 -3.12
N LYS A 99 3.30 -7.65 -2.53
CA LYS A 99 3.75 -6.34 -2.07
C LYS A 99 4.85 -6.52 -1.02
N PRO A 100 6.03 -5.91 -1.17
CA PRO A 100 7.06 -6.00 -0.15
C PRO A 100 6.51 -5.46 1.17
N GLY A 101 6.54 -6.30 2.21
CA GLY A 101 6.17 -5.90 3.56
C GLY A 101 7.08 -4.79 4.07
N ILE A 102 6.55 -3.91 4.91
CA ILE A 102 7.39 -2.90 5.58
C ILE A 102 8.35 -3.66 6.50
N PRO A 103 9.67 -3.50 6.36
CA PRO A 103 10.62 -4.20 7.21
C PRO A 103 10.35 -3.91 8.69
N LEU A 104 10.21 -4.95 9.49
CA LEU A 104 9.94 -4.87 10.93
C LEU A 104 10.84 -3.85 11.69
N PRO A 105 12.15 -3.71 11.37
CA PRO A 105 13.02 -2.70 11.98
C PRO A 105 12.56 -1.26 11.77
N ILE A 106 11.95 -0.94 10.63
CA ILE A 106 11.45 0.42 10.33
C ILE A 106 10.22 0.74 11.18
N LEU A 107 9.32 -0.24 11.38
CA LEU A 107 8.14 -0.08 12.25
C LEU A 107 8.54 0.13 13.71
N ILE A 108 9.50 -0.66 14.21
CA ILE A 108 10.00 -0.54 15.59
C ILE A 108 10.76 0.77 15.77
N GLY A 109 11.63 1.14 14.83
CA GLY A 109 12.38 2.40 14.87
C GLY A 109 11.46 3.63 14.85
N GLY A 110 10.40 3.63 14.06
CA GLY A 110 9.39 4.70 14.03
C GLY A 110 8.62 4.83 15.34
N ALA A 111 8.21 3.73 15.96
CA ALA A 111 7.52 3.72 17.24
C ALA A 111 8.41 4.23 18.39
N VAL A 112 9.67 3.80 18.45
CA VAL A 112 10.64 4.24 19.45
C VAL A 112 10.93 5.73 19.31
N ALA A 113 11.13 6.24 18.10
CA ALA A 113 11.34 7.67 17.85
C ALA A 113 10.14 8.52 18.29
N ALA A 114 8.91 8.09 18.02
CA ALA A 114 7.70 8.79 18.46
C ALA A 114 7.60 8.85 20.00
N VAL A 115 7.88 7.76 20.69
CA VAL A 115 7.88 7.71 22.16
C VAL A 115 8.95 8.65 22.74
N LEU A 116 10.17 8.67 22.18
CA LEU A 116 11.24 9.56 22.60
C LEU A 116 10.87 11.04 22.43
N LEU A 117 10.23 11.42 21.34
CA LEU A 117 9.75 12.78 21.10
C LEU A 117 8.71 13.22 22.13
N VAL A 118 7.79 12.34 22.51
CA VAL A 118 6.79 12.61 23.54
C VAL A 118 7.47 12.83 24.90
N ILE A 119 8.42 11.96 25.27
CA ILE A 119 9.17 12.08 26.53
C ILE A 119 9.96 13.40 26.58
N LEU A 120 10.66 13.76 25.51
CA LEU A 120 11.42 15.01 25.42
C LEU A 120 10.50 16.24 25.50
N SER A 121 9.30 16.18 24.92
CA SER A 121 8.32 17.26 25.03
C SER A 121 7.84 17.46 26.47
N ILE A 122 7.55 16.37 27.19
CA ILE A 122 7.11 16.41 28.59
C ILE A 122 8.23 16.97 29.50
N LEU A 123 9.46 16.50 29.31
CA LEU A 123 10.63 16.97 30.06
C LEU A 123 10.92 18.45 29.79
N GLY A 124 10.84 18.87 28.51
CA GLY A 124 11.00 20.27 28.13
C GLY A 124 9.95 21.19 28.78
N HIS A 125 8.70 20.72 28.86
CA HIS A 125 7.61 21.48 29.52
C HIS A 125 7.83 21.61 31.04
N LYS A 126 8.28 20.56 31.73
CA LYS A 126 8.64 20.58 33.15
C LYS A 126 9.81 21.53 33.44
N HIS A 127 10.83 21.53 32.58
CA HIS A 127 11.97 22.44 32.75
C HIS A 127 11.61 23.91 32.54
N ARG A 128 10.73 24.23 31.59
CA ARG A 128 10.23 25.60 31.39
C ARG A 128 9.42 26.11 32.59
N LYS A 129 8.52 25.30 33.16
CA LYS A 129 7.76 25.66 34.35
C LYS A 129 8.67 25.96 35.58
N LYS A 130 9.69 25.14 35.81
CA LYS A 130 10.65 25.36 36.92
C LYS A 130 11.48 26.66 36.76
N ARG A 131 11.79 27.06 35.51
CA ARG A 131 12.50 28.34 35.27
C ARG A 131 11.62 29.56 35.48
N LEU A 132 10.34 29.48 35.13
CA LEU A 132 9.38 30.57 35.32
C LEU A 132 9.06 30.77 36.79
N THR A 133 8.89 29.73 37.61
CA THR A 133 8.65 29.83 39.03
C THR A 133 9.86 30.42 39.77
N LYS A 134 11.10 30.03 39.43
CA LYS A 134 12.31 30.61 40.01
C LYS A 134 12.50 32.10 39.70
N LYS A 135 12.15 32.52 38.45
CA LYS A 135 12.21 33.94 38.09
C LYS A 135 11.17 34.75 38.85
N ALA A 136 9.94 34.27 38.97
CA ALA A 136 8.89 34.97 39.71
C ALA A 136 9.22 35.10 41.23
N GLU A 137 9.86 34.10 41.79
CA GLU A 137 10.31 34.13 43.18
C GLU A 137 11.47 35.12 43.42
N GLN A 138 12.41 35.22 42.47
CA GLN A 138 13.49 36.20 42.47
C GLN A 138 13.01 37.66 42.34
N GLU A 139 12.02 37.88 41.49
CA GLU A 139 11.39 39.19 41.31
C GLU A 139 10.63 39.64 42.57
N ARG A 140 9.93 38.73 43.25
CA ARG A 140 9.28 38.99 44.52
C ARG A 140 10.27 39.39 45.61
N LYS A 141 11.36 38.65 45.75
CA LYS A 141 12.41 38.97 46.76
C LYS A 141 13.06 40.35 46.51
N ARG A 142 13.28 40.72 45.25
CA ARG A 142 13.80 42.05 44.89
C ARG A 142 12.82 43.20 45.20
N ALA A 143 11.52 42.95 45.01
CA ALA A 143 10.48 43.93 45.30
C ALA A 143 10.37 44.16 46.82
N GLU A 144 10.45 43.11 47.64
CA GLU A 144 10.43 43.19 49.09
C GLU A 144 11.68 43.90 49.66
N GLU A 145 12.88 43.74 49.08
CA GLU A 145 14.09 44.44 49.43
C GLU A 145 14.05 45.96 49.15
N THR A 146 13.32 46.35 48.09
CA THR A 146 13.21 47.77 47.67
C THR A 146 12.17 48.52 48.50
N GLU A 147 11.25 47.85 49.18
CA GLU A 147 10.19 48.45 49.95
C GLU A 147 10.62 48.66 51.44
N ASN A 148 11.66 47.96 51.93
CA ASN A 148 12.19 48.02 53.33
C ASN A 148 13.51 48.81 53.47
N GLY A 149 14.01 49.49 52.46
CA GLY A 149 15.20 50.35 52.46
C GLY A 149 14.82 51.81 52.23
#